data_68de4fbf4877cf2ebe34a89a92a81fbf
#
_entry.id   68de4fbf4877cf2ebe34a89a92a81fbf
#
_cell.length_a   1.000
_cell.length_b   1.000
_cell.length_c   1.000
_cell.angle_alpha   90.00
_cell.angle_beta   90.00
_cell.angle_gamma   90.00
#
_symmetry.space_group_name_H-M   'P 1'
#
loop_
_entity.id
_entity.type
_entity.pdbx_description
1 polymer ?
#
loop_
_entity_poly.entity_id
_entity_poly.type
_entity_poly.pdbx_seq_one_letter_code
_entity_poly.pdbx_strand_id
1 'polypeptide(L)'
;MRKKDITKEIASDEEFLNIVAPILGSREFQKRKDWVHHESCSLYEHCLAVSYLAYRICKKRKWNYHDAAIGGLLHDFYTKPWQDNLDKKVPFFQQHGFVHAHEAMENAYKFFPELMNERVANIIERHMFPLNIIPPKYKEGWVVTYADKRLSMDVVINIKALPKYLGLARMVHKVKIFFKFRKR
;
A
#
# COMPACT_ATOMS: atom_id res chain seq x y z
N MET A 1 -12.33 -12.00 3.79
CA MET A 1 -13.17 -11.00 4.52
C MET A 1 -13.86 -10.14 3.47
N ARG A 2 -15.17 -9.99 3.48
CA ARG A 2 -15.89 -9.24 2.44
C ARG A 2 -15.72 -7.74 2.66
N LYS A 3 -15.61 -6.93 1.58
CA LYS A 3 -15.42 -5.47 1.62
C LYS A 3 -16.44 -4.75 2.52
N LYS A 4 -17.70 -5.18 2.52
CA LYS A 4 -18.78 -4.65 3.39
C LYS A 4 -18.51 -4.84 4.89
N ASP A 5 -17.80 -5.91 5.28
CA ASP A 5 -17.56 -6.22 6.69
C ASP A 5 -16.43 -5.36 7.26
N ILE A 6 -15.37 -5.10 6.46
CA ILE A 6 -14.25 -4.24 6.86
C ILE A 6 -14.72 -2.81 7.16
N THR A 7 -15.57 -2.23 6.32
CA THR A 7 -16.03 -0.84 6.51
C THR A 7 -16.79 -0.65 7.82
N LYS A 8 -17.65 -1.62 8.17
CA LYS A 8 -18.37 -1.59 9.45
C LYS A 8 -17.44 -1.75 10.65
N GLU A 9 -16.47 -2.66 10.55
CA GLU A 9 -15.49 -2.87 11.61
C GLU A 9 -14.63 -1.62 11.84
N ILE A 10 -14.16 -0.96 10.76
CA ILE A 10 -13.41 0.29 10.85
C ILE A 10 -14.26 1.37 11.55
N ALA A 11 -15.51 1.53 11.15
CA ALA A 11 -16.39 2.56 11.70
C ALA A 11 -16.69 2.38 13.21
N SER A 12 -16.53 1.18 13.74
CA SER A 12 -16.76 0.87 15.15
C SER A 12 -15.49 0.78 16.01
N ASP A 13 -14.29 0.86 15.40
CA ASP A 13 -13.01 0.78 16.12
C ASP A 13 -12.50 2.19 16.46
N GLU A 14 -12.97 2.74 17.59
CA GLU A 14 -12.61 4.11 18.03
C GLU A 14 -11.10 4.28 18.23
N GLU A 15 -10.41 3.27 18.77
CA GLU A 15 -8.96 3.36 18.97
C GLU A 15 -8.21 3.50 17.65
N PHE A 16 -8.56 2.70 16.66
CA PHE A 16 -8.00 2.82 15.31
C PHE A 16 -8.29 4.19 14.71
N LEU A 17 -9.56 4.63 14.78
CA LEU A 17 -9.97 5.93 14.23
C LEU A 17 -9.22 7.08 14.86
N ASN A 18 -8.99 7.05 16.20
CA ASN A 18 -8.22 8.06 16.90
C ASN A 18 -6.75 8.12 16.44
N ILE A 19 -6.12 6.96 16.16
CA ILE A 19 -4.75 6.91 15.64
C ILE A 19 -4.64 7.59 14.28
N VAL A 20 -5.59 7.32 13.39
CA VAL A 20 -5.53 7.76 12.00
C VAL A 20 -6.26 9.07 11.71
N ALA A 21 -6.99 9.61 12.69
CA ALA A 21 -7.79 10.83 12.54
C ALA A 21 -7.01 12.04 11.98
N PRO A 22 -5.78 12.34 12.40
CA PRO A 22 -5.01 13.46 11.86
C PRO A 22 -4.80 13.36 10.34
N ILE A 23 -4.57 12.13 9.85
CA ILE A 23 -4.35 11.87 8.43
C ILE A 23 -5.68 11.92 7.67
N LEU A 24 -6.70 11.23 8.19
CA LEU A 24 -8.03 11.18 7.57
C LEU A 24 -8.69 12.55 7.46
N GLY A 25 -8.45 13.45 8.42
CA GLY A 25 -8.94 14.84 8.42
C GLY A 25 -8.18 15.77 7.48
N SER A 26 -7.02 15.37 6.98
CA SER A 26 -6.20 16.22 6.10
C SER A 26 -6.80 16.35 4.70
N ARG A 27 -6.90 17.60 4.20
CA ARG A 27 -7.31 17.88 2.82
C ARG A 27 -6.40 17.18 1.80
N GLU A 28 -5.10 17.10 2.10
CA GLU A 28 -4.13 16.46 1.22
C GLU A 28 -4.41 14.97 1.08
N PHE A 29 -4.68 14.26 2.19
CA PHE A 29 -5.01 12.83 2.14
C PHE A 29 -6.37 12.58 1.48
N GLN A 30 -7.36 13.45 1.68
CA GLN A 30 -8.71 13.33 1.10
C GLN A 30 -8.74 13.35 -0.43
N LYS A 31 -7.77 13.98 -1.11
CA LYS A 31 -7.65 13.99 -2.59
C LYS A 31 -7.64 12.57 -3.19
N ARG A 32 -7.20 11.57 -2.43
CA ARG A 32 -7.12 10.17 -2.87
C ARG A 32 -8.47 9.48 -3.00
N LYS A 33 -9.55 10.13 -2.59
CA LYS A 33 -10.92 9.65 -2.85
C LYS A 33 -11.27 9.66 -4.32
N ASP A 34 -10.71 10.60 -5.06
CA ASP A 34 -10.96 10.79 -6.49
C ASP A 34 -9.99 9.96 -7.36
N TRP A 35 -8.97 9.35 -6.76
CA TRP A 35 -7.97 8.58 -7.47
C TRP A 35 -8.39 7.10 -7.54
N VAL A 36 -8.63 6.65 -8.76
CA VAL A 36 -8.96 5.25 -9.01
C VAL A 36 -7.70 4.41 -8.81
N HIS A 37 -7.74 3.51 -7.85
CA HIS A 37 -6.65 2.56 -7.61
C HIS A 37 -6.87 1.26 -8.40
N HIS A 38 -8.10 0.73 -8.37
CA HIS A 38 -8.59 -0.41 -9.15
C HIS A 38 -10.04 -0.15 -9.55
N GLU A 39 -10.59 -0.92 -10.52
CA GLU A 39 -11.92 -0.71 -11.11
C GLU A 39 -13.08 -0.44 -10.13
N SER A 40 -12.93 -0.81 -8.86
CA SER A 40 -13.97 -0.71 -7.83
C SER A 40 -13.54 -0.05 -6.51
N CYS A 41 -12.34 0.57 -6.45
CA CYS A 41 -11.76 1.06 -5.21
C CYS A 41 -10.93 2.31 -5.43
N SER A 42 -11.17 3.35 -4.63
CA SER A 42 -10.30 4.53 -4.59
C SER A 42 -8.99 4.21 -3.84
N LEU A 43 -7.94 4.98 -4.11
CA LEU A 43 -6.68 4.86 -3.37
C LEU A 43 -6.88 5.13 -1.87
N TYR A 44 -7.80 6.04 -1.52
CA TYR A 44 -8.21 6.30 -0.14
C TYR A 44 -8.73 5.03 0.55
N GLU A 45 -9.67 4.32 -0.09
CA GLU A 45 -10.24 3.10 0.47
C GLU A 45 -9.20 1.98 0.58
N HIS A 46 -8.31 1.86 -0.41
CA HIS A 46 -7.20 0.91 -0.38
C HIS A 46 -6.28 1.17 0.82
N CYS A 47 -5.76 2.40 0.95
CA CYS A 47 -4.88 2.77 2.06
C CYS A 47 -5.55 2.55 3.42
N LEU A 48 -6.83 2.90 3.55
CA LEU A 48 -7.58 2.69 4.79
C LEU A 48 -7.72 1.20 5.14
N ALA A 49 -7.99 0.34 4.15
CA ALA A 49 -8.11 -1.10 4.35
C ALA A 49 -6.75 -1.74 4.70
N VAL A 50 -5.65 -1.33 4.05
CA VAL A 50 -4.29 -1.78 4.36
C VAL A 50 -3.91 -1.39 5.79
N SER A 51 -4.15 -0.13 6.16
CA SER A 51 -3.92 0.41 7.50
C SER A 51 -4.64 -0.41 8.57
N TYR A 52 -5.94 -0.62 8.38
CA TYR A 52 -6.76 -1.35 9.35
C TYR A 52 -6.34 -2.81 9.50
N LEU A 53 -6.07 -3.49 8.40
CA LEU A 53 -5.60 -4.88 8.43
C LEU A 53 -4.25 -4.99 9.15
N ALA A 54 -3.32 -4.08 8.87
CA ALA A 54 -2.01 -4.04 9.53
C ALA A 54 -2.15 -3.75 11.03
N TYR A 55 -2.96 -2.76 11.40
CA TYR A 55 -3.31 -2.44 12.79
C TYR A 55 -3.82 -3.68 13.53
N ARG A 56 -4.83 -4.37 13.00
CA ARG A 56 -5.43 -5.55 13.64
C ARG A 56 -4.44 -6.69 13.83
N ILE A 57 -3.61 -6.98 12.82
CA ILE A 57 -2.60 -8.03 12.91
C ILE A 57 -1.58 -7.68 13.99
N CYS A 58 -1.06 -6.45 14.00
CA CYS A 58 -0.07 -6.01 14.96
C CYS A 58 -0.63 -5.94 16.38
N LYS A 59 -1.86 -5.44 16.57
CA LYS A 59 -2.54 -5.40 17.86
C LYS A 59 -2.72 -6.80 18.45
N LYS A 60 -3.21 -7.76 17.66
CA LYS A 60 -3.35 -9.17 18.08
C LYS A 60 -2.01 -9.80 18.50
N ARG A 61 -0.91 -9.38 17.87
CA ARG A 61 0.44 -9.87 18.15
C ARG A 61 1.16 -9.09 19.23
N LYS A 62 0.54 -8.03 19.80
CA LYS A 62 1.16 -7.11 20.76
C LYS A 62 2.42 -6.43 20.20
N TRP A 63 2.41 -6.11 18.92
CA TRP A 63 3.44 -5.34 18.22
C TRP A 63 3.06 -3.88 18.18
N ASN A 64 3.90 -3.01 17.59
CA ASN A 64 3.58 -1.59 17.48
C ASN A 64 2.49 -1.35 16.42
N TYR A 65 1.24 -1.53 16.83
CA TYR A 65 0.08 -1.36 15.96
C TYR A 65 -0.21 0.11 15.62
N HIS A 66 0.27 1.05 16.44
CA HIS A 66 0.15 2.47 16.18
C HIS A 66 0.94 2.85 14.92
N ASP A 67 2.23 2.53 14.88
CA ASP A 67 3.09 2.80 13.72
C ASP A 67 2.66 1.98 12.49
N ALA A 68 2.14 0.76 12.69
CA ALA A 68 1.59 -0.05 11.60
C ALA A 68 0.34 0.60 10.97
N ALA A 69 -0.54 1.20 11.78
CA ALA A 69 -1.71 1.93 11.29
C ALA A 69 -1.31 3.16 10.47
N ILE A 70 -0.41 4.00 11.01
CA ILE A 70 0.07 5.21 10.34
C ILE A 70 0.82 4.85 9.06
N GLY A 71 1.81 3.96 9.13
CA GLY A 71 2.60 3.54 7.98
C GLY A 71 1.75 2.86 6.91
N GLY A 72 0.78 2.04 7.31
CA GLY A 72 -0.18 1.41 6.40
C GLY A 72 -1.13 2.41 5.73
N LEU A 73 -1.50 3.52 6.40
CA LEU A 73 -2.33 4.56 5.80
C LEU A 73 -1.55 5.42 4.80
N LEU A 74 -0.26 5.65 5.07
CA LEU A 74 0.60 6.53 4.29
C LEU A 74 1.49 5.79 3.28
N HIS A 75 1.42 4.45 3.15
CA HIS A 75 2.33 3.69 2.28
C HIS A 75 2.28 4.14 0.82
N ASP A 76 1.11 4.55 0.34
CA ASP A 76 0.86 5.06 -1.02
C ASP A 76 0.51 6.56 -1.03
N PHE A 77 1.16 7.35 -0.17
CA PHE A 77 0.94 8.79 -0.07
C PHE A 77 1.73 9.60 -1.11
N TYR A 78 1.68 9.22 -2.38
CA TYR A 78 2.26 9.97 -3.49
C TYR A 78 1.37 11.15 -3.95
N THR A 79 1.92 12.08 -4.74
CA THR A 79 1.29 13.39 -5.03
C THR A 79 0.41 13.40 -6.27
N LYS A 80 0.59 12.47 -7.21
CA LYS A 80 -0.13 12.43 -8.50
C LYS A 80 -0.65 11.03 -8.78
N PRO A 81 -1.84 10.91 -9.39
CA PRO A 81 -2.31 9.61 -9.87
C PRO A 81 -1.26 8.96 -10.78
N TRP A 82 -0.95 7.69 -10.57
CA TRP A 82 0.07 6.98 -11.35
C TRP A 82 -0.31 6.87 -12.84
N GLN A 83 -1.60 6.98 -13.16
CA GLN A 83 -2.14 7.00 -14.51
C GLN A 83 -1.61 8.17 -15.36
N ASP A 84 -1.27 9.28 -14.73
CA ASP A 84 -0.74 10.48 -15.42
C ASP A 84 0.68 10.25 -16.00
N ASN A 85 1.33 9.15 -15.64
CA ASN A 85 2.67 8.81 -16.07
C ASN A 85 2.74 7.63 -17.07
N LEU A 86 1.60 7.07 -17.49
CA LEU A 86 1.57 5.89 -18.37
C LEU A 86 2.16 6.14 -19.75
N ASP A 87 2.09 7.36 -20.26
CA ASP A 87 2.57 7.72 -21.60
C ASP A 87 4.05 8.14 -21.63
N LYS A 88 4.72 8.22 -20.49
CA LYS A 88 6.13 8.60 -20.43
C LYS A 88 7.01 7.37 -20.52
N LYS A 89 7.90 7.33 -21.54
CA LYS A 89 9.01 6.36 -21.63
C LYS A 89 10.04 6.70 -20.54
N VAL A 90 9.84 6.18 -19.33
CA VAL A 90 10.81 6.31 -18.23
C VAL A 90 11.64 5.03 -18.10
N PRO A 91 12.92 5.12 -17.71
CA PRO A 91 13.75 3.95 -17.44
C PRO A 91 13.07 3.00 -16.44
N PHE A 92 13.33 1.69 -16.58
CA PHE A 92 12.68 0.65 -15.78
C PHE A 92 12.70 0.94 -14.28
N PHE A 93 13.84 1.37 -13.72
CA PHE A 93 14.00 1.69 -12.30
C PHE A 93 13.35 3.03 -11.87
N GLN A 94 12.90 3.85 -12.82
CA GLN A 94 12.17 5.08 -12.57
C GLN A 94 10.66 4.91 -12.76
N GLN A 95 10.21 3.71 -13.10
CA GLN A 95 8.78 3.42 -13.16
C GLN A 95 8.15 3.56 -11.78
N HIS A 96 6.88 3.96 -11.76
CA HIS A 96 6.12 4.25 -10.55
C HIS A 96 6.28 3.17 -9.46
N GLY A 97 6.24 1.90 -9.83
CA GLY A 97 6.42 0.78 -8.90
C GLY A 97 7.73 0.79 -8.08
N PHE A 98 8.77 1.49 -8.53
CA PHE A 98 10.07 1.57 -7.83
C PHE A 98 10.22 2.85 -7.01
N VAL A 99 9.58 3.94 -7.42
CA VAL A 99 9.85 5.28 -6.85
C VAL A 99 8.75 5.78 -5.92
N HIS A 100 7.51 5.30 -6.07
CA HIS A 100 6.37 5.84 -5.32
C HIS A 100 6.49 5.66 -3.79
N ALA A 101 7.14 4.59 -3.33
CA ALA A 101 7.34 4.34 -1.92
C ALA A 101 8.24 5.40 -1.27
N HIS A 102 9.29 5.82 -1.97
CA HIS A 102 10.16 6.90 -1.52
C HIS A 102 9.43 8.25 -1.55
N GLU A 103 8.73 8.55 -2.64
CA GLU A 103 7.88 9.75 -2.75
C GLU A 103 6.82 9.80 -1.64
N ALA A 104 6.18 8.67 -1.35
CA ALA A 104 5.19 8.58 -0.26
C ALA A 104 5.81 8.90 1.10
N MET A 105 7.04 8.42 1.37
CA MET A 105 7.76 8.71 2.60
C MET A 105 8.12 10.20 2.71
N GLU A 106 8.65 10.80 1.64
CA GLU A 106 8.98 12.25 1.63
C GLU A 106 7.73 13.11 1.84
N ASN A 107 6.62 12.76 1.20
CA ASN A 107 5.35 13.45 1.40
C ASN A 107 4.81 13.28 2.82
N ALA A 108 4.98 12.09 3.42
CA ALA A 108 4.57 11.87 4.80
C ALA A 108 5.35 12.76 5.77
N TYR A 109 6.66 12.92 5.60
CA TYR A 109 7.46 13.89 6.36
C TYR A 109 7.03 15.34 6.14
N LYS A 110 6.67 15.68 4.91
CA LYS A 110 6.25 17.05 4.56
C LYS A 110 4.90 17.43 5.18
N PHE A 111 3.94 16.53 5.18
CA PHE A 111 2.54 16.85 5.54
C PHE A 111 2.16 16.38 6.95
N PHE A 112 2.89 15.43 7.52
CA PHE A 112 2.62 14.83 8.84
C PHE A 112 3.90 14.59 9.63
N PRO A 113 4.80 15.59 9.77
CA PRO A 113 6.11 15.41 10.42
C PRO A 113 5.98 14.87 11.86
N GLU A 114 4.92 15.25 12.57
CA GLU A 114 4.65 14.84 13.95
C GLU A 114 4.28 13.36 14.11
N LEU A 115 3.83 12.73 13.03
CA LEU A 115 3.50 11.29 13.01
C LEU A 115 4.65 10.43 12.50
N MET A 116 5.72 11.06 11.99
CA MET A 116 6.84 10.35 11.41
C MET A 116 7.91 10.03 12.44
N ASN A 117 8.33 8.78 12.41
CA ASN A 117 9.50 8.28 13.11
C ASN A 117 10.25 7.29 12.22
N GLU A 118 11.41 6.78 12.66
CA GLU A 118 12.23 5.84 11.87
C GLU A 118 11.44 4.59 11.44
N ARG A 119 10.56 4.07 12.31
CA ARG A 119 9.75 2.87 11.99
C ARG A 119 8.69 3.17 10.95
N VAL A 120 7.93 4.24 11.10
CA VAL A 120 6.91 4.66 10.13
C VAL A 120 7.55 4.93 8.77
N ALA A 121 8.67 5.66 8.72
CA ALA A 121 9.40 5.91 7.49
C ALA A 121 9.86 4.60 6.81
N ASN A 122 10.42 3.67 7.58
CA ASN A 122 10.85 2.37 7.07
C ASN A 122 9.65 1.54 6.55
N ILE A 123 8.51 1.56 7.25
CA ILE A 123 7.29 0.88 6.80
C ILE A 123 6.88 1.39 5.42
N ILE A 124 6.80 2.72 5.26
CA ILE A 124 6.38 3.36 4.01
C ILE A 124 7.38 3.06 2.90
N GLU A 125 8.67 3.31 3.13
CA GLU A 125 9.70 3.21 2.10
C GLU A 125 9.95 1.76 1.63
N ARG A 126 9.72 0.76 2.50
CA ARG A 126 10.06 -0.65 2.22
C ARG A 126 8.84 -1.53 1.89
N HIS A 127 7.62 -0.97 1.84
CA HIS A 127 6.42 -1.78 1.59
C HIS A 127 6.43 -2.50 0.23
N MET A 128 7.18 -1.97 -0.75
CA MET A 128 7.27 -2.56 -2.09
C MET A 128 8.23 -3.76 -2.19
N PHE A 129 8.81 -4.23 -1.08
CA PHE A 129 9.59 -5.47 -1.12
C PHE A 129 8.74 -6.65 -1.66
N PRO A 130 9.28 -7.54 -2.54
CA PRO A 130 10.65 -7.64 -3.05
C PRO A 130 10.91 -6.85 -4.35
N LEU A 131 9.98 -6.05 -4.85
CA LEU A 131 10.22 -5.22 -6.04
C LEU A 131 11.36 -4.23 -5.76
N ASN A 132 11.32 -3.55 -4.61
CA ASN A 132 12.47 -2.86 -4.04
C ASN A 132 13.28 -3.87 -3.21
N ILE A 133 14.58 -3.96 -3.49
CA ILE A 133 15.47 -5.04 -3.02
C ILE A 133 15.66 -5.01 -1.49
N ILE A 134 15.58 -3.83 -0.86
CA ILE A 134 15.83 -3.68 0.57
C ILE A 134 14.58 -4.06 1.35
N PRO A 135 14.64 -5.10 2.21
CA PRO A 135 13.47 -5.55 2.96
C PRO A 135 13.09 -4.61 4.11
N PRO A 136 11.85 -4.69 4.62
CA PRO A 136 11.46 -4.01 5.85
C PRO A 136 12.34 -4.41 7.04
N LYS A 137 12.84 -3.41 7.79
CA LYS A 137 13.62 -3.61 9.01
C LYS A 137 12.75 -4.08 10.18
N TYR A 138 11.52 -3.60 10.24
CA TYR A 138 10.60 -3.85 11.34
C TYR A 138 9.51 -4.86 10.94
N LYS A 139 9.06 -5.65 11.89
CA LYS A 139 7.98 -6.63 11.69
C LYS A 139 6.66 -6.01 11.25
N GLU A 140 6.38 -4.77 11.67
CA GLU A 140 5.24 -3.99 11.23
C GLU A 140 5.29 -3.69 9.73
N GLY A 141 6.49 -3.41 9.19
CA GLY A 141 6.71 -3.23 7.76
C GLY A 141 6.38 -4.48 6.94
N TRP A 142 6.75 -5.66 7.43
CA TRP A 142 6.37 -6.93 6.80
C TRP A 142 4.85 -7.15 6.82
N VAL A 143 4.18 -6.71 7.89
CA VAL A 143 2.71 -6.80 7.98
C VAL A 143 2.06 -5.86 6.99
N VAL A 144 2.55 -4.61 6.85
CA VAL A 144 2.02 -3.66 5.85
C VAL A 144 2.26 -4.17 4.44
N THR A 145 3.48 -4.65 4.13
CA THR A 145 3.80 -5.29 2.83
C THR A 145 2.86 -6.45 2.53
N TYR A 146 2.56 -7.30 3.51
CA TYR A 146 1.61 -8.40 3.37
C TYR A 146 0.18 -7.89 3.14
N ALA A 147 -0.27 -6.92 3.96
CA ALA A 147 -1.62 -6.38 3.88
C ALA A 147 -1.89 -5.72 2.53
N ASP A 148 -0.95 -4.91 2.04
CA ASP A 148 -1.00 -4.29 0.72
C ASP A 148 -1.15 -5.34 -0.39
N LYS A 149 -0.21 -6.29 -0.47
CA LYS A 149 -0.25 -7.35 -1.50
C LYS A 149 -1.50 -8.22 -1.40
N ARG A 150 -1.94 -8.55 -0.19
CA ARG A 150 -3.14 -9.35 0.05
C ARG A 150 -4.39 -8.67 -0.48
N LEU A 151 -4.55 -7.36 -0.23
CA LEU A 151 -5.71 -6.60 -0.66
C LEU A 151 -5.65 -6.27 -2.16
N SER A 152 -4.47 -6.00 -2.70
CA SER A 152 -4.27 -5.83 -4.14
C SER A 152 -4.51 -7.13 -4.92
N MET A 153 -4.15 -8.30 -4.36
CA MET A 153 -4.39 -9.60 -4.99
C MET A 153 -5.85 -10.05 -4.95
N ASP A 154 -6.63 -9.69 -3.92
CA ASP A 154 -8.07 -9.99 -3.88
C ASP A 154 -8.81 -9.27 -5.03
N VAL A 155 -8.32 -8.12 -5.44
CA VAL A 155 -8.78 -7.42 -6.64
C VAL A 155 -8.30 -8.14 -7.91
N VAL A 156 -7.04 -8.59 -7.94
CA VAL A 156 -6.44 -9.31 -9.11
C VAL A 156 -7.11 -10.66 -9.38
N ILE A 157 -7.54 -11.39 -8.35
CA ILE A 157 -8.24 -12.68 -8.53
C ILE A 157 -9.63 -12.48 -9.17
N ASN A 158 -10.24 -11.31 -9.01
CA ASN A 158 -11.49 -10.95 -9.67
C ASN A 158 -11.31 -10.33 -11.08
N ILE A 159 -10.09 -10.17 -11.56
CA ILE A 159 -9.80 -9.46 -12.81
C ILE A 159 -9.66 -10.45 -13.98
N LYS A 160 -10.68 -10.55 -14.80
CA LYS A 160 -10.58 -10.88 -16.23
C LYS A 160 -9.96 -9.75 -17.08
N ALA A 161 -9.60 -8.60 -16.46
CA ALA A 161 -9.16 -7.36 -17.13
C ALA A 161 -7.65 -7.04 -16.99
N LEU A 162 -6.83 -7.93 -16.44
CA LEU A 162 -5.42 -7.72 -16.14
C LEU A 162 -4.46 -7.41 -17.30
N PRO A 163 -4.76 -7.64 -18.59
CA PRO A 163 -3.79 -7.40 -19.65
C PRO A 163 -3.40 -5.94 -19.88
N LYS A 164 -4.19 -4.97 -19.39
CA LYS A 164 -4.05 -3.57 -19.79
C LYS A 164 -3.13 -2.72 -18.90
N TYR A 165 -2.83 -3.17 -17.67
CA TYR A 165 -2.18 -2.33 -16.65
C TYR A 165 -0.79 -2.79 -16.20
N LEU A 166 -0.23 -3.84 -16.82
CA LEU A 166 1.00 -4.41 -16.30
C LEU A 166 2.06 -4.62 -17.39
N GLY A 167 3.04 -3.73 -17.40
CA GLY A 167 4.42 -4.14 -17.66
C GLY A 167 4.82 -5.33 -16.73
N LEU A 168 4.16 -5.48 -15.58
CA LEU A 168 4.23 -6.63 -14.66
C LEU A 168 3.66 -7.94 -15.26
N ALA A 169 2.74 -7.91 -16.20
CA ALA A 169 2.24 -9.14 -16.86
C ALA A 169 3.36 -9.90 -17.57
N ARG A 170 4.36 -9.20 -18.11
CA ARG A 170 5.58 -9.82 -18.66
C ARG A 170 6.45 -10.45 -17.57
N MET A 171 6.49 -9.87 -16.37
CA MET A 171 7.30 -10.39 -15.27
C MET A 171 6.64 -11.59 -14.59
N VAL A 172 5.34 -11.57 -14.39
CA VAL A 172 4.56 -12.71 -13.85
C VAL A 172 4.59 -13.89 -14.84
N HIS A 173 4.57 -13.63 -16.14
CA HIS A 173 4.71 -14.67 -17.15
C HIS A 173 6.11 -15.31 -17.12
N LYS A 174 7.17 -14.50 -16.98
CA LYS A 174 8.56 -15.00 -16.80
C LYS A 174 8.73 -15.81 -15.52
N VAL A 175 8.12 -15.39 -14.41
CA VAL A 175 8.18 -16.12 -13.13
C VAL A 175 7.42 -17.44 -13.23
N LYS A 176 6.25 -17.49 -13.87
CA LYS A 176 5.53 -18.77 -14.11
C LYS A 176 6.33 -19.73 -15.00
N ILE A 177 7.03 -19.23 -16.01
CA ILE A 177 7.91 -20.04 -16.86
C ILE A 177 9.08 -20.58 -16.03
N PHE A 178 9.73 -19.76 -15.20
CA PHE A 178 10.83 -20.16 -14.32
C PHE A 178 10.45 -21.30 -13.35
N PHE A 179 9.27 -21.21 -12.71
CA PHE A 179 8.78 -22.27 -11.82
C PHE A 179 8.32 -23.53 -12.56
N LYS A 180 7.90 -23.43 -13.83
CA LYS A 180 7.51 -24.59 -14.64
C LYS A 180 8.72 -25.43 -15.09
N PHE A 181 9.88 -24.80 -15.32
CA PHE A 181 11.14 -25.49 -15.67
C PHE A 181 11.84 -26.14 -14.49
N ARG A 182 11.50 -25.80 -13.24
CA ARG A 182 12.09 -26.39 -12.03
C ARG A 182 11.35 -27.64 -11.53
N LYS A 183 10.26 -28.04 -12.18
CA LYS A 183 9.48 -29.26 -11.88
C LYS A 183 9.67 -30.38 -12.91
N ARG A 184 10.75 -30.34 -13.70
CA ARG A 184 11.17 -31.46 -14.53
C ARG A 184 12.55 -31.94 -14.13
#